data_e116095209237cd382934ee5a0934af6
#
_entry.id   e116095209237cd382934ee5a0934af6
#
_cell.length_a   1.000
_cell.length_b   1.000
_cell.length_c   1.000
_cell.angle_alpha   90.00
_cell.angle_beta   90.00
_cell.angle_gamma   90.00
#
_symmetry.space_group_name_H-M   'P 1'
#
loop_
_entity.id
_entity.type
_entity.pdbx_description
1 polymer ?
#
loop_
_entity_poly.entity_id
_entity_poly.type
_entity_poly.pdbx_seq_one_letter_code
_entity_poly.pdbx_strand_id
1 'polypeptide(L)'
;MRLEAATVESINPQEFISAVSPSLHSGNLEQALDYVRSRWSARQIVELLQYKCPEVRKVAALSLSVVGDRSAVAPLAVALHDVEPAVTDVAEHALWSIWFRIGKPAAVSLVKCGNNHMHHGNYDCAIEKFTQAIREDEDFAEAYNQRAIAYYLSERFEASIENCKLALTRMPQHFGAMSGMGHCHAHLEQWRQARHCYRLALAIHPRLEGIQTSLDQIDQLLRDNPCIS
;
A
#
# COMPACT_ATOMS: atom_id res chain seq x y z
N MET A 1 7.66 -36.52 -14.00
CA MET A 1 7.05 -35.59 -14.98
C MET A 1 7.41 -34.20 -14.50
N ARG A 2 8.45 -33.58 -15.07
CA ARG A 2 8.83 -32.20 -14.74
C ARG A 2 7.82 -31.28 -15.45
N LEU A 3 7.09 -30.49 -14.67
CA LEU A 3 6.34 -29.35 -15.19
C LEU A 3 7.39 -28.35 -15.73
N GLU A 4 7.48 -28.25 -17.05
CA GLU A 4 8.20 -27.16 -17.70
C GLU A 4 7.54 -25.85 -17.26
N ALA A 5 8.30 -25.03 -16.55
CA ALA A 5 7.91 -23.66 -16.28
C ALA A 5 7.83 -22.95 -17.64
N ALA A 6 6.61 -22.59 -18.07
CA ALA A 6 6.44 -21.78 -19.25
C ALA A 6 7.30 -20.54 -19.10
N THR A 7 8.29 -20.36 -19.98
CA THR A 7 9.11 -19.16 -20.06
C THR A 7 8.17 -18.01 -20.39
N VAL A 8 7.98 -17.11 -19.42
CA VAL A 8 7.24 -15.86 -19.64
C VAL A 8 8.08 -15.07 -20.65
N GLU A 9 7.53 -14.81 -21.84
CA GLU A 9 8.24 -13.95 -22.81
C GLU A 9 8.51 -12.60 -22.17
N SER A 10 9.79 -12.19 -22.15
CA SER A 10 10.22 -10.93 -21.58
C SER A 10 9.74 -9.76 -22.44
N ILE A 11 9.24 -8.71 -21.80
CA ILE A 11 8.81 -7.49 -22.49
C ILE A 11 10.05 -6.77 -23.05
N ASN A 12 9.98 -6.34 -24.31
CA ASN A 12 10.97 -5.38 -24.84
C ASN A 12 10.72 -4.00 -24.21
N PRO A 13 11.66 -3.46 -23.41
CA PRO A 13 11.44 -2.22 -22.67
C PRO A 13 11.23 -1.00 -23.57
N GLN A 14 11.84 -0.95 -24.75
CA GLN A 14 11.68 0.15 -25.71
C GLN A 14 10.27 0.13 -26.31
N GLU A 15 9.78 -1.04 -26.67
CA GLU A 15 8.41 -1.23 -27.16
C GLU A 15 7.40 -0.87 -26.09
N PHE A 16 7.63 -1.28 -24.85
CA PHE A 16 6.76 -0.97 -23.69
C PHE A 16 6.62 0.54 -23.49
N ILE A 17 7.73 1.27 -23.39
CA ILE A 17 7.69 2.73 -23.24
C ILE A 17 7.01 3.39 -24.43
N SER A 18 7.38 3.02 -25.67
CA SER A 18 6.82 3.64 -26.87
C SER A 18 5.32 3.46 -26.99
N ALA A 19 4.80 2.36 -26.44
CA ALA A 19 3.38 2.05 -26.45
C ALA A 19 2.58 2.76 -25.35
N VAL A 20 3.17 2.93 -24.17
CA VAL A 20 2.46 3.43 -22.98
C VAL A 20 2.63 4.94 -22.79
N SER A 21 3.83 5.49 -23.00
CA SER A 21 4.15 6.91 -22.74
C SER A 21 3.30 7.92 -23.53
N PRO A 22 2.97 7.74 -24.82
CA PRO A 22 2.15 8.71 -25.55
C PRO A 22 0.76 8.91 -24.93
N SER A 23 0.12 7.84 -24.48
CA SER A 23 -1.21 7.89 -23.87
C SER A 23 -1.17 8.50 -22.48
N LEU A 24 -0.06 8.33 -21.74
CA LEU A 24 0.17 9.01 -20.46
C LEU A 24 0.33 10.52 -20.63
N HIS A 25 1.05 10.97 -21.66
CA HIS A 25 1.27 12.40 -21.95
C HIS A 25 0.01 13.11 -22.48
N SER A 26 -0.83 12.39 -23.23
CA SER A 26 -2.09 12.95 -23.77
C SER A 26 -3.24 13.00 -22.76
N GLY A 27 -3.03 12.46 -21.54
CA GLY A 27 -4.07 12.37 -20.52
C GLY A 27 -5.15 11.31 -20.82
N ASN A 28 -5.00 10.52 -21.88
CA ASN A 28 -5.93 9.45 -22.24
C ASN A 28 -5.57 8.14 -21.51
N LEU A 29 -5.76 8.18 -20.20
CA LEU A 29 -5.38 7.10 -19.29
C LEU A 29 -6.11 5.78 -19.64
N GLU A 30 -7.41 5.84 -19.96
CA GLU A 30 -8.19 4.64 -20.30
C GLU A 30 -7.61 3.88 -21.50
N GLN A 31 -7.27 4.59 -22.55
CA GLN A 31 -6.70 3.96 -23.74
C GLN A 31 -5.32 3.31 -23.46
N ALA A 32 -4.47 3.96 -22.63
CA ALA A 32 -3.20 3.39 -22.20
C ALA A 32 -3.43 2.09 -21.42
N LEU A 33 -4.44 2.09 -20.56
CA LEU A 33 -4.78 0.98 -19.67
C LEU A 33 -5.30 -0.24 -20.42
N ASP A 34 -6.20 -0.02 -21.36
CA ASP A 34 -6.75 -1.09 -22.19
C ASP A 34 -5.66 -1.70 -23.09
N TYR A 35 -4.76 -0.87 -23.60
CA TYR A 35 -3.61 -1.34 -24.34
C TYR A 35 -2.69 -2.21 -23.48
N VAL A 36 -2.33 -1.75 -22.28
CA VAL A 36 -1.50 -2.52 -21.34
C VAL A 36 -2.16 -3.85 -20.98
N ARG A 37 -3.45 -3.82 -20.61
CA ARG A 37 -4.22 -5.02 -20.24
C ARG A 37 -4.32 -6.06 -21.35
N SER A 38 -4.42 -5.60 -22.60
CA SER A 38 -4.56 -6.51 -23.75
C SER A 38 -3.26 -7.19 -24.14
N ARG A 39 -2.10 -6.64 -23.75
CA ARG A 39 -0.80 -7.05 -24.27
C ARG A 39 0.12 -7.69 -23.24
N TRP A 40 0.07 -7.26 -21.97
CA TRP A 40 0.99 -7.73 -20.95
C TRP A 40 0.28 -8.07 -19.64
N SER A 41 0.70 -9.16 -19.04
CA SER A 41 0.29 -9.53 -17.69
C SER A 41 1.03 -8.71 -16.62
N ALA A 42 0.43 -8.58 -15.43
CA ALA A 42 1.09 -7.95 -14.28
C ALA A 42 2.46 -8.59 -13.99
N ARG A 43 2.58 -9.92 -14.11
CA ARG A 43 3.83 -10.66 -13.88
C ARG A 43 4.95 -10.25 -14.83
N GLN A 44 4.63 -10.03 -16.12
CA GLN A 44 5.62 -9.56 -17.09
C GLN A 44 6.07 -8.13 -16.78
N ILE A 45 5.13 -7.25 -16.41
CA ILE A 45 5.43 -5.84 -16.09
C ILE A 45 6.28 -5.72 -14.83
N VAL A 46 6.08 -6.58 -13.83
CA VAL A 46 6.89 -6.64 -12.60
C VAL A 46 8.39 -6.77 -12.89
N GLU A 47 8.79 -7.53 -13.91
CA GLU A 47 10.19 -7.68 -14.29
C GLU A 47 10.85 -6.34 -14.69
N LEU A 48 10.07 -5.41 -15.24
CA LEU A 48 10.54 -4.08 -15.64
C LEU A 48 10.82 -3.15 -14.45
N LEU A 49 10.33 -3.45 -13.24
CA LEU A 49 10.63 -2.66 -12.03
C LEU A 49 12.12 -2.68 -11.65
N GLN A 50 12.87 -3.64 -12.15
CA GLN A 50 14.33 -3.75 -11.91
C GLN A 50 15.17 -3.34 -13.12
N TYR A 51 14.56 -2.73 -14.15
CA TYR A 51 15.30 -2.35 -15.34
C TYR A 51 16.24 -1.18 -15.06
N LYS A 52 17.38 -1.12 -15.78
CA LYS A 52 18.42 -0.11 -15.56
C LYS A 52 17.95 1.34 -15.78
N CYS A 53 17.00 1.56 -16.69
CA CYS A 53 16.48 2.90 -17.02
C CYS A 53 15.35 3.28 -16.05
N PRO A 54 15.46 4.40 -15.31
CA PRO A 54 14.43 4.85 -14.36
C PRO A 54 13.07 5.08 -15.00
N GLU A 55 13.05 5.59 -16.23
CA GLU A 55 11.78 5.82 -16.94
C GLU A 55 11.03 4.51 -17.20
N VAL A 56 11.74 3.40 -17.53
CA VAL A 56 11.12 2.07 -17.65
C VAL A 56 10.51 1.64 -16.32
N ARG A 57 11.25 1.77 -15.21
CA ARG A 57 10.77 1.41 -13.88
C ARG A 57 9.54 2.22 -13.46
N LYS A 58 9.56 3.53 -13.73
CA LYS A 58 8.45 4.44 -13.43
C LYS A 58 7.19 4.06 -14.23
N VAL A 59 7.32 3.86 -15.55
CA VAL A 59 6.17 3.46 -16.40
C VAL A 59 5.66 2.07 -16.03
N ALA A 60 6.54 1.15 -15.64
CA ALA A 60 6.14 -0.17 -15.13
C ALA A 60 5.33 -0.04 -13.82
N ALA A 61 5.80 0.72 -12.85
CA ALA A 61 5.08 0.97 -11.59
C ALA A 61 3.71 1.62 -11.85
N LEU A 62 3.65 2.62 -12.76
CA LEU A 62 2.40 3.25 -13.15
C LEU A 62 1.43 2.27 -13.82
N SER A 63 1.91 1.41 -14.72
CA SER A 63 1.09 0.37 -15.33
C SER A 63 0.55 -0.61 -14.28
N LEU A 64 1.36 -1.00 -13.30
CA LEU A 64 0.94 -1.87 -12.21
C LEU A 64 -0.10 -1.21 -11.28
N SER A 65 -0.13 0.12 -11.17
CA SER A 65 -1.19 0.78 -10.40
C SER A 65 -2.59 0.42 -10.91
N VAL A 66 -2.70 -0.01 -12.17
CA VAL A 66 -3.98 -0.31 -12.83
C VAL A 66 -4.19 -1.78 -13.10
N VAL A 67 -3.15 -2.49 -13.57
CA VAL A 67 -3.26 -3.91 -13.92
C VAL A 67 -2.69 -4.84 -12.85
N GLY A 68 -1.94 -4.29 -11.89
CA GLY A 68 -1.31 -5.06 -10.83
C GLY A 68 -2.31 -5.77 -9.93
N ASP A 69 -1.91 -6.92 -9.45
CA ASP A 69 -2.60 -7.74 -8.47
C ASP A 69 -1.74 -7.96 -7.23
N ARG A 70 -2.13 -8.87 -6.35
CA ARG A 70 -1.39 -9.19 -5.12
C ARG A 70 0.08 -9.58 -5.40
N SER A 71 0.40 -10.18 -6.54
CA SER A 71 1.76 -10.59 -6.89
C SER A 71 2.71 -9.40 -7.13
N ALA A 72 2.17 -8.23 -7.50
CA ALA A 72 2.93 -7.02 -7.72
C ALA A 72 3.31 -6.29 -6.42
N VAL A 73 2.67 -6.60 -5.28
CA VAL A 73 2.86 -5.86 -4.02
C VAL A 73 4.30 -5.94 -3.51
N ALA A 74 4.87 -7.14 -3.41
CA ALA A 74 6.24 -7.29 -2.91
C ALA A 74 7.28 -6.64 -3.85
N PRO A 75 7.24 -6.81 -5.19
CA PRO A 75 8.10 -6.06 -6.10
C PRO A 75 7.95 -4.53 -6.02
N LEU A 76 6.74 -4.02 -5.88
CA LEU A 76 6.50 -2.58 -5.71
C LEU A 76 7.02 -2.07 -4.36
N ALA A 77 6.92 -2.86 -3.29
CA ALA A 77 7.53 -2.51 -2.00
C ALA A 77 9.06 -2.41 -2.09
N VAL A 78 9.70 -3.24 -2.92
CA VAL A 78 11.14 -3.07 -3.24
C VAL A 78 11.39 -1.78 -4.01
N ALA A 79 10.52 -1.39 -4.94
CA ALA A 79 10.63 -0.16 -5.70
C ALA A 79 10.46 1.12 -4.85
N LEU A 80 9.92 1.03 -3.62
CA LEU A 80 9.92 2.14 -2.65
C LEU A 80 11.34 2.54 -2.19
N HIS A 81 12.34 1.70 -2.42
CA HIS A 81 13.75 1.96 -2.15
C HIS A 81 14.54 2.43 -3.38
N ASP A 82 13.84 2.76 -4.47
CA ASP A 82 14.51 3.23 -5.70
C ASP A 82 15.28 4.53 -5.43
N VAL A 83 16.44 4.65 -6.08
CA VAL A 83 17.27 5.86 -6.02
C VAL A 83 16.60 7.06 -6.70
N GLU A 84 15.71 6.79 -7.66
CA GLU A 84 14.94 7.81 -8.38
C GLU A 84 13.62 8.11 -7.66
N PRO A 85 13.44 9.34 -7.11
CA PRO A 85 12.23 9.71 -6.39
C PRO A 85 10.93 9.48 -7.15
N ALA A 86 10.92 9.77 -8.44
CA ALA A 86 9.73 9.59 -9.28
C ALA A 86 9.28 8.12 -9.39
N VAL A 87 10.21 7.16 -9.26
CA VAL A 87 9.87 5.72 -9.22
C VAL A 87 9.24 5.38 -7.88
N THR A 88 9.80 5.87 -6.77
CA THR A 88 9.27 5.69 -5.41
C THR A 88 7.84 6.20 -5.30
N ASP A 89 7.59 7.44 -5.76
CA ASP A 89 6.27 8.08 -5.66
C ASP A 89 5.20 7.30 -6.44
N VAL A 90 5.56 6.83 -7.65
CA VAL A 90 4.64 6.01 -8.46
C VAL A 90 4.46 4.61 -7.87
N ALA A 91 5.50 4.01 -7.28
CA ALA A 91 5.39 2.71 -6.62
C ALA A 91 4.47 2.78 -5.39
N GLU A 92 4.57 3.85 -4.59
CA GLU A 92 3.65 4.11 -3.48
C GLU A 92 2.19 4.21 -3.97
N HIS A 93 1.95 5.05 -4.98
CA HIS A 93 0.62 5.18 -5.60
C HIS A 93 0.10 3.84 -6.13
N ALA A 94 0.96 3.02 -6.74
CA ALA A 94 0.59 1.71 -7.24
C ALA A 94 0.18 0.75 -6.10
N LEU A 95 0.91 0.75 -4.99
CA LEU A 95 0.58 -0.05 -3.81
C LEU A 95 -0.79 0.33 -3.25
N TRP A 96 -1.06 1.63 -3.03
CA TRP A 96 -2.37 2.10 -2.58
C TRP A 96 -3.49 1.69 -3.56
N SER A 97 -3.27 1.87 -4.86
CA SER A 97 -4.25 1.50 -5.89
C SER A 97 -4.57 0.00 -5.88
N ILE A 98 -3.55 -0.84 -5.69
CA ILE A 98 -3.70 -2.30 -5.60
C ILE A 98 -4.44 -2.67 -4.31
N TRP A 99 -4.03 -2.16 -3.16
CA TRP A 99 -4.65 -2.48 -1.88
C TRP A 99 -6.15 -2.18 -1.85
N PHE A 100 -6.58 -1.06 -2.45
CA PHE A 100 -8.00 -0.72 -2.55
C PHE A 100 -8.78 -1.56 -3.57
N ARG A 101 -8.11 -2.28 -4.47
CA ARG A 101 -8.75 -2.98 -5.60
C ARG A 101 -8.78 -4.49 -5.47
N ILE A 102 -7.85 -5.10 -4.75
CA ILE A 102 -7.67 -6.58 -4.75
C ILE A 102 -8.72 -7.35 -3.94
N GLY A 103 -9.63 -6.67 -3.24
CA GLY A 103 -10.76 -7.31 -2.58
C GLY A 103 -11.85 -7.76 -3.56
N LYS A 104 -12.74 -8.63 -3.08
CA LYS A 104 -13.95 -9.00 -3.84
C LYS A 104 -14.79 -7.75 -4.14
N PRO A 105 -15.46 -7.64 -5.29
CA PRO A 105 -16.18 -6.43 -5.70
C PRO A 105 -17.18 -5.91 -4.66
N ALA A 106 -17.91 -6.81 -3.98
CA ALA A 106 -18.83 -6.46 -2.90
C ALA A 106 -18.11 -5.81 -1.71
N ALA A 107 -16.98 -6.40 -1.27
CA ALA A 107 -16.17 -5.86 -0.19
C ALA A 107 -15.57 -4.50 -0.54
N VAL A 108 -15.05 -4.34 -1.76
CA VAL A 108 -14.54 -3.05 -2.27
C VAL A 108 -15.63 -1.97 -2.26
N SER A 109 -16.86 -2.30 -2.67
CA SER A 109 -17.99 -1.37 -2.64
C SER A 109 -18.35 -0.94 -1.22
N LEU A 110 -18.32 -1.89 -0.27
CA LEU A 110 -18.57 -1.61 1.16
C LEU A 110 -17.47 -0.72 1.76
N VAL A 111 -16.19 -0.94 1.40
CA VAL A 111 -15.08 -0.06 1.83
C VAL A 111 -15.29 1.35 1.31
N LYS A 112 -15.66 1.54 0.04
CA LYS A 112 -15.99 2.86 -0.52
C LYS A 112 -17.12 3.55 0.24
N CYS A 113 -18.18 2.80 0.59
CA CYS A 113 -19.29 3.32 1.40
C CYS A 113 -18.82 3.72 2.80
N GLY A 114 -18.02 2.89 3.46
CA GLY A 114 -17.42 3.18 4.77
C GLY A 114 -16.55 4.44 4.75
N ASN A 115 -15.73 4.62 3.72
CA ASN A 115 -14.89 5.82 3.54
C ASN A 115 -15.75 7.08 3.40
N ASN A 116 -16.88 7.00 2.70
CA ASN A 116 -17.80 8.12 2.62
C ASN A 116 -18.39 8.49 4.01
N HIS A 117 -18.76 7.51 4.83
CA HIS A 117 -19.18 7.76 6.22
C HIS A 117 -18.06 8.37 7.05
N MET A 118 -16.83 7.89 6.89
CA MET A 118 -15.64 8.39 7.59
C MET A 118 -15.36 9.86 7.27
N HIS A 119 -15.48 10.26 5.99
CA HIS A 119 -15.35 11.67 5.55
C HIS A 119 -16.39 12.61 6.19
N HIS A 120 -17.55 12.09 6.55
CA HIS A 120 -18.59 12.86 7.24
C HIS A 120 -18.51 12.75 8.77
N GLY A 121 -17.46 12.15 9.33
CA GLY A 121 -17.28 11.96 10.76
C GLY A 121 -18.19 10.86 11.39
N ASN A 122 -18.90 10.09 10.57
CA ASN A 122 -19.81 9.04 11.00
C ASN A 122 -19.03 7.72 11.24
N TYR A 123 -18.13 7.71 12.21
CA TYR A 123 -17.15 6.62 12.42
C TYR A 123 -17.82 5.28 12.74
N ASP A 124 -18.89 5.24 13.54
CA ASP A 124 -19.59 3.99 13.85
C ASP A 124 -20.25 3.37 12.62
N CYS A 125 -20.87 4.20 11.75
CA CYS A 125 -21.40 3.72 10.47
C CYS A 125 -20.29 3.22 9.55
N ALA A 126 -19.13 3.90 9.52
CA ALA A 126 -17.98 3.45 8.76
C ALA A 126 -17.47 2.08 9.24
N ILE A 127 -17.31 1.91 10.56
CA ILE A 127 -16.90 0.65 11.20
C ILE A 127 -17.85 -0.49 10.84
N GLU A 128 -19.17 -0.23 10.82
CA GLU A 128 -20.16 -1.23 10.40
C GLU A 128 -19.96 -1.65 8.94
N LYS A 129 -19.74 -0.68 8.02
CA LYS A 129 -19.49 -0.97 6.60
C LYS A 129 -18.20 -1.75 6.39
N PHE A 130 -17.11 -1.39 7.07
CA PHE A 130 -15.85 -2.13 7.02
C PHE A 130 -16.00 -3.54 7.61
N THR A 131 -16.83 -3.70 8.66
CA THR A 131 -17.13 -5.02 9.23
C THR A 131 -17.91 -5.90 8.24
N GLN A 132 -18.86 -5.32 7.49
CA GLN A 132 -19.54 -6.02 6.41
C GLN A 132 -18.57 -6.40 5.29
N ALA A 133 -17.66 -5.48 4.90
CA ALA A 133 -16.63 -5.75 3.89
C ALA A 133 -15.72 -6.94 4.28
N ILE A 134 -15.32 -7.00 5.55
CA ILE A 134 -14.51 -8.11 6.09
C ILE A 134 -15.28 -9.44 6.05
N ARG A 135 -16.59 -9.45 6.30
CA ARG A 135 -17.42 -10.67 6.18
C ARG A 135 -17.53 -11.15 4.73
N GLU A 136 -17.57 -10.22 3.78
CA GLU A 136 -17.57 -10.55 2.34
C GLU A 136 -16.23 -11.09 1.86
N ASP A 137 -15.14 -10.56 2.42
CA ASP A 137 -13.77 -10.93 2.04
C ASP A 137 -12.83 -10.83 3.23
N GLU A 138 -12.61 -11.96 3.92
CA GLU A 138 -11.76 -12.04 5.10
C GLU A 138 -10.27 -11.80 4.80
N ASP A 139 -9.84 -11.95 3.54
CA ASP A 139 -8.46 -11.73 3.09
C ASP A 139 -8.19 -10.31 2.60
N PHE A 140 -9.22 -9.45 2.60
CA PHE A 140 -9.09 -8.07 2.13
C PHE A 140 -8.45 -7.17 3.19
N ALA A 141 -7.12 -7.10 3.21
CA ALA A 141 -6.32 -6.36 4.19
C ALA A 141 -6.76 -4.90 4.34
N GLU A 142 -7.11 -4.21 3.23
CA GLU A 142 -7.51 -2.81 3.25
C GLU A 142 -8.81 -2.58 4.04
N ALA A 143 -9.74 -3.52 4.08
CA ALA A 143 -10.95 -3.39 4.90
C ALA A 143 -10.62 -3.33 6.40
N TYR A 144 -9.64 -4.10 6.87
CA TYR A 144 -9.15 -4.03 8.25
C TYR A 144 -8.40 -2.73 8.51
N ASN A 145 -7.55 -2.28 7.58
CA ASN A 145 -6.83 -1.02 7.68
C ASN A 145 -7.80 0.17 7.77
N GLN A 146 -8.81 0.24 6.92
CA GLN A 146 -9.82 1.30 6.95
C GLN A 146 -10.64 1.27 8.25
N ARG A 147 -10.97 0.09 8.77
CA ARG A 147 -11.63 -0.04 10.08
C ARG A 147 -10.71 0.40 11.23
N ALA A 148 -9.40 0.12 11.13
CA ALA A 148 -8.42 0.61 12.09
C ALA A 148 -8.37 2.15 12.10
N ILE A 149 -8.37 2.79 10.92
CA ILE A 149 -8.41 4.25 10.80
C ILE A 149 -9.69 4.81 11.45
N ALA A 150 -10.85 4.21 11.21
CA ALA A 150 -12.11 4.65 11.83
C ALA A 150 -12.08 4.51 13.36
N TYR A 151 -11.48 3.44 13.89
CA TYR A 151 -11.25 3.29 15.33
C TYR A 151 -10.28 4.33 15.88
N TYR A 152 -9.19 4.62 15.16
CA TYR A 152 -8.24 5.66 15.55
C TYR A 152 -8.91 7.04 15.62
N LEU A 153 -9.67 7.42 14.59
CA LEU A 153 -10.38 8.71 14.53
C LEU A 153 -11.49 8.84 15.58
N SER A 154 -11.98 7.72 16.11
CA SER A 154 -12.93 7.67 17.24
C SER A 154 -12.24 7.39 18.58
N GLU A 155 -10.92 7.57 18.67
CA GLU A 155 -10.07 7.43 19.87
C GLU A 155 -10.14 6.03 20.54
N ARG A 156 -10.51 5.00 19.76
CA ARG A 156 -10.53 3.60 20.18
C ARG A 156 -9.23 2.91 19.80
N PHE A 157 -8.12 3.35 20.41
CA PHE A 157 -6.76 3.01 19.97
C PHE A 157 -6.43 1.52 20.06
N GLU A 158 -6.87 0.81 21.11
CA GLU A 158 -6.64 -0.63 21.23
C GLU A 158 -7.35 -1.42 20.13
N ALA A 159 -8.61 -1.05 19.81
CA ALA A 159 -9.33 -1.68 18.71
C ALA A 159 -8.67 -1.38 17.35
N SER A 160 -8.11 -0.19 17.18
CA SER A 160 -7.33 0.18 16.00
C SER A 160 -6.09 -0.71 15.87
N ILE A 161 -5.30 -0.87 16.93
CA ILE A 161 -4.11 -1.73 16.96
C ILE A 161 -4.45 -3.16 16.54
N GLU A 162 -5.50 -3.75 17.07
CA GLU A 162 -5.91 -5.11 16.71
C GLU A 162 -6.27 -5.22 15.21
N ASN A 163 -6.93 -4.20 14.67
CA ASN A 163 -7.25 -4.17 13.24
C ASN A 163 -6.02 -3.96 12.35
N CYS A 164 -5.06 -3.15 12.76
CA CYS A 164 -3.77 -3.03 12.08
C CYS A 164 -3.03 -4.37 12.04
N LYS A 165 -2.98 -5.12 13.16
CA LYS A 165 -2.38 -6.45 13.21
C LYS A 165 -3.06 -7.42 12.23
N LEU A 166 -4.40 -7.40 12.15
CA LEU A 166 -5.16 -8.23 11.22
C LEU A 166 -4.89 -7.85 9.76
N ALA A 167 -4.74 -6.57 9.44
CA ALA A 167 -4.33 -6.09 8.13
C ALA A 167 -2.92 -6.60 7.77
N LEU A 168 -1.96 -6.46 8.69
CA LEU A 168 -0.57 -6.86 8.50
C LEU A 168 -0.38 -8.38 8.39
N THR A 169 -1.21 -9.18 9.05
CA THR A 169 -1.23 -10.64 8.87
C THR A 169 -1.58 -11.03 7.43
N ARG A 170 -2.43 -10.25 6.77
CA ARG A 170 -2.88 -10.46 5.39
C ARG A 170 -1.98 -9.82 4.35
N MET A 171 -1.37 -8.70 4.71
CA MET A 171 -0.50 -7.89 3.85
C MET A 171 0.67 -7.33 4.67
N PRO A 172 1.75 -8.10 4.84
CA PRO A 172 2.91 -7.69 5.66
C PRO A 172 3.59 -6.39 5.18
N GLN A 173 3.47 -6.06 3.88
CA GLN A 173 4.04 -4.84 3.28
C GLN A 173 3.15 -3.60 3.46
N HIS A 174 2.06 -3.69 4.20
CA HIS A 174 1.11 -2.57 4.35
C HIS A 174 1.67 -1.51 5.31
N PHE A 175 2.55 -0.63 4.82
CA PHE A 175 3.21 0.39 5.63
C PHE A 175 2.21 1.37 6.29
N GLY A 176 1.05 1.63 5.67
CA GLY A 176 -0.01 2.45 6.27
C GLY A 176 -0.60 1.83 7.55
N ALA A 177 -0.87 0.52 7.55
CA ALA A 177 -1.31 -0.17 8.77
C ALA A 177 -0.20 -0.22 9.83
N MET A 178 1.06 -0.36 9.40
CA MET A 178 2.22 -0.37 10.31
C MET A 178 2.42 0.97 10.99
N SER A 179 2.38 2.08 10.24
CA SER A 179 2.48 3.43 10.79
C SER A 179 1.25 3.80 11.64
N GLY A 180 0.05 3.44 11.22
CA GLY A 180 -1.19 3.63 11.98
C GLY A 180 -1.15 2.94 13.35
N MET A 181 -0.63 1.71 13.41
CA MET A 181 -0.38 1.01 14.67
C MET A 181 0.61 1.78 15.57
N GLY A 182 1.67 2.36 14.97
CA GLY A 182 2.62 3.22 15.66
C GLY A 182 1.95 4.47 16.25
N HIS A 183 1.08 5.13 15.51
CA HIS A 183 0.32 6.29 16.02
C HIS A 183 -0.58 5.90 17.20
N CYS A 184 -1.28 4.76 17.13
CA CYS A 184 -2.08 4.30 18.25
C CYS A 184 -1.24 4.05 19.51
N HIS A 185 -0.09 3.38 19.37
CA HIS A 185 0.82 3.17 20.48
C HIS A 185 1.36 4.48 21.07
N ALA A 186 1.63 5.48 20.22
CA ALA A 186 2.07 6.80 20.68
C ALA A 186 0.96 7.51 21.48
N HIS A 187 -0.30 7.45 21.05
CA HIS A 187 -1.44 8.00 21.82
C HIS A 187 -1.66 7.29 23.17
N LEU A 188 -1.31 6.01 23.25
CA LEU A 188 -1.36 5.24 24.51
C LEU A 188 -0.07 5.38 25.33
N GLU A 189 0.82 6.30 24.98
CA GLU A 189 2.12 6.51 25.62
C GLU A 189 3.03 5.27 25.65
N GLN A 190 2.76 4.30 24.80
CA GLN A 190 3.53 3.07 24.60
C GLN A 190 4.70 3.34 23.65
N TRP A 191 5.64 4.17 24.08
CA TRP A 191 6.67 4.79 23.24
C TRP A 191 7.61 3.79 22.56
N ARG A 192 7.95 2.68 23.25
CA ARG A 192 8.82 1.64 22.70
C ARG A 192 8.15 0.86 21.57
N GLN A 193 6.83 0.60 21.71
CA GLN A 193 6.02 -0.06 20.71
C GLN A 193 5.80 0.86 19.49
N ALA A 194 5.50 2.15 19.74
CA ALA A 194 5.37 3.13 18.68
C ALA A 194 6.65 3.25 17.86
N ARG A 195 7.81 3.39 18.55
CA ARG A 195 9.14 3.40 17.91
C ARG A 195 9.37 2.17 17.04
N HIS A 196 9.03 0.98 17.54
CA HIS A 196 9.20 -0.26 16.81
C HIS A 196 8.36 -0.26 15.52
N CYS A 197 7.08 0.11 15.62
CA CYS A 197 6.18 0.18 14.47
C CYS A 197 6.67 1.19 13.42
N TYR A 198 7.12 2.38 13.83
CA TYR A 198 7.64 3.38 12.89
C TYR A 198 8.91 2.92 12.17
N ARG A 199 9.83 2.25 12.88
CA ARG A 199 11.03 1.66 12.26
C ARG A 199 10.67 0.59 11.23
N LEU A 200 9.67 -0.26 11.51
CA LEU A 200 9.19 -1.26 10.56
C LEU A 200 8.52 -0.61 9.35
N ALA A 201 7.70 0.44 9.56
CA ALA A 201 7.08 1.18 8.46
C ALA A 201 8.14 1.82 7.54
N LEU A 202 9.16 2.46 8.11
CA LEU A 202 10.28 3.06 7.37
C LEU A 202 11.19 2.00 6.71
N ALA A 203 11.28 0.81 7.26
CA ALA A 203 11.98 -0.30 6.61
C ALA A 203 11.26 -0.77 5.33
N ILE A 204 9.94 -0.59 5.22
CA ILE A 204 9.16 -0.85 4.01
C ILE A 204 9.19 0.36 3.09
N HIS A 205 8.96 1.56 3.62
CA HIS A 205 8.88 2.81 2.89
C HIS A 205 9.78 3.89 3.53
N PRO A 206 11.06 4.00 3.11
CA PRO A 206 12.04 4.89 3.76
C PRO A 206 11.69 6.38 3.71
N ARG A 207 10.82 6.77 2.78
CA ARG A 207 10.42 8.17 2.55
C ARG A 207 9.00 8.46 3.01
N LEU A 208 8.45 7.63 3.90
CA LEU A 208 7.09 7.81 4.41
C LEU A 208 6.99 9.11 5.21
N GLU A 209 6.19 10.05 4.67
CA GLU A 209 6.11 11.41 5.17
C GLU A 209 5.67 11.45 6.64
N GLY A 210 6.31 12.31 7.45
CA GLY A 210 6.00 12.52 8.86
C GLY A 210 6.45 11.39 9.81
N ILE A 211 6.65 10.17 9.34
CA ILE A 211 7.02 9.04 10.22
C ILE A 211 8.45 9.17 10.74
N GLN A 212 9.39 9.65 9.91
CA GLN A 212 10.76 9.91 10.38
C GLN A 212 10.77 10.96 11.50
N THR A 213 10.02 12.05 11.34
CA THR A 213 9.89 13.09 12.36
C THR A 213 9.29 12.53 13.67
N SER A 214 8.24 11.72 13.57
CA SER A 214 7.62 11.08 14.73
C SER A 214 8.59 10.13 15.44
N LEU A 215 9.38 9.38 14.67
CA LEU A 215 10.42 8.50 15.20
C LEU A 215 11.51 9.27 15.94
N ASP A 216 12.00 10.38 15.37
CA ASP A 216 13.04 11.22 15.97
C ASP A 216 12.55 11.83 17.29
N GLN A 217 11.29 12.26 17.35
CA GLN A 217 10.66 12.79 18.57
C GLN A 217 10.58 11.72 19.67
N ILE A 218 10.17 10.50 19.32
CA ILE A 218 10.13 9.38 20.29
C ILE A 218 11.54 8.97 20.71
N ASP A 219 12.49 8.91 19.81
CA ASP A 219 13.88 8.59 20.14
C ASP A 219 14.50 9.64 21.08
N GLN A 220 14.13 10.93 20.92
CA GLN A 220 14.53 11.99 21.86
C GLN A 220 13.86 11.80 23.22
N LEU A 221 12.54 11.58 23.25
CA LEU A 221 11.76 11.38 24.47
C LEU A 221 12.31 10.21 25.32
N LEU A 222 12.65 9.10 24.66
CA LEU A 222 13.22 7.92 25.34
C LEU A 222 14.66 8.12 25.82
N ARG A 223 15.45 8.99 25.18
CA ARG A 223 16.78 9.39 25.67
C ARG A 223 16.68 10.21 26.95
N ASP A 224 15.76 11.16 26.95
CA ASP A 224 15.59 12.10 28.08
C ASP A 224 14.93 11.42 29.30
N ASN A 225 14.16 10.34 29.06
CA ASN A 225 13.41 9.62 30.07
C ASN A 225 13.57 8.10 29.93
N PRO A 226 14.73 7.52 30.30
CA PRO A 226 15.02 6.11 30.07
C PRO A 226 14.12 5.12 30.83
N CYS A 227 13.36 5.60 31.83
CA CYS A 227 12.44 4.79 32.64
C CYS A 227 11.01 4.70 32.08
N ILE A 228 10.66 5.45 31.01
CA ILE A 228 9.34 5.32 30.39
C ILE A 228 9.28 4.14 29.42
N SER A 229 8.14 3.42 29.47
CA SER A 229 7.92 2.16 28.72
C SER A 229 7.43 2.39 27.28
#